data_ba94acf5ad944d420a5886db7f6f6156
#
_entry.id   ba94acf5ad944d420a5886db7f6f6156
#
_cell.length_a   1.000
_cell.length_b   1.000
_cell.length_c   1.000
_cell.angle_alpha   90.00
_cell.angle_beta   90.00
_cell.angle_gamma   90.00
#
_symmetry.space_group_name_H-M   'P 1'
#
loop_
_entity.id
_entity.type
_entity.pdbx_description
1 polymer ?
#
loop_
_entity_poly.entity_id
_entity_poly.type
_entity_poly.pdbx_seq_one_letter_code
_entity_poly.pdbx_strand_id
1 'polypeptide(L)'
;MTAPALRTLSQSSLQDYADCPRRFQLRYLEQLQYPAVESEPALENEKHQQEGEYFHRLVQQHLIGIPAERVGRLANTANLARWWDNYLRADFPINDYAKHPEVTLSAPLGPFRLVAKYDLVVVRDGQALIYDWKTYRKRPRTEWLAPRWQTRIYRALLGKAGNHLNGDQPIGPEQIQMVYWFADFPSEPAVFPYNAGQFQRDWDALVKLAEEIAAATNFALTDDLQRCAYCPYRGYCDRGVRAGDAADAESEMEADELFDVNFEQVGEIAF
;
A
#
# COMPACT_ATOMS: atom_id res chain seq x y z
N MET A 1 31.31 -8.15 2.03
CA MET A 1 30.21 -8.33 1.05
C MET A 1 29.47 -7.00 1.01
N THR A 2 29.51 -6.28 -0.10
CA THR A 2 28.73 -5.05 -0.29
C THR A 2 27.24 -5.46 -0.34
N ALA A 3 26.41 -4.83 0.50
CA ALA A 3 24.96 -5.03 0.44
C ALA A 3 24.47 -4.77 -1.01
N PRO A 4 23.50 -5.55 -1.52
CA PRO A 4 22.96 -5.29 -2.84
C PRO A 4 22.44 -3.85 -2.89
N ALA A 5 22.82 -3.12 -3.93
CA ALA A 5 22.34 -1.75 -4.10
C ALA A 5 20.82 -1.77 -4.27
N LEU A 6 20.09 -0.98 -3.49
CA LEU A 6 18.65 -0.82 -3.64
C LEU A 6 18.33 -0.42 -5.09
N ARG A 7 17.49 -1.21 -5.77
CA ARG A 7 17.13 -0.96 -7.17
C ARG A 7 15.67 -0.59 -7.35
N THR A 8 14.84 -0.93 -6.36
CA THR A 8 13.38 -0.81 -6.44
C THR A 8 12.87 0.08 -5.32
N LEU A 9 11.91 0.94 -5.63
CA LEU A 9 11.16 1.76 -4.67
C LEU A 9 9.69 1.42 -4.75
N SER A 10 9.03 1.30 -3.60
CA SER A 10 7.58 1.11 -3.45
C SER A 10 6.93 2.30 -2.73
N GLN A 11 5.60 2.31 -2.63
CA GLN A 11 4.88 3.29 -1.81
C GLN A 11 5.37 3.27 -0.36
N SER A 12 5.58 2.07 0.21
CA SER A 12 6.03 1.92 1.61
C SER A 12 7.45 2.43 1.79
N SER A 13 8.38 2.10 0.88
CA SER A 13 9.76 2.58 0.99
C SER A 13 9.86 4.10 0.85
N LEU A 14 9.08 4.70 -0.04
CA LEU A 14 9.04 6.15 -0.22
C LEU A 14 8.36 6.85 0.97
N GLN A 15 7.31 6.24 1.53
CA GLN A 15 6.67 6.75 2.75
C GLN A 15 7.62 6.65 3.95
N ASP A 16 8.32 5.53 4.11
CA ASP A 16 9.32 5.34 5.16
C ASP A 16 10.42 6.40 5.10
N TYR A 17 10.93 6.70 3.89
CA TYR A 17 11.94 7.74 3.73
C TYR A 17 11.39 9.14 4.05
N ALA A 18 10.20 9.46 3.56
CA ALA A 18 9.56 10.75 3.82
C ALA A 18 9.22 10.96 5.31
N ASP A 19 8.86 9.91 6.01
CA ASP A 19 8.53 9.95 7.43
C ASP A 19 9.78 9.96 8.32
N CYS A 20 10.79 9.14 8.00
CA CYS A 20 12.02 9.01 8.73
C CYS A 20 13.13 8.40 7.86
N PRO A 21 14.08 9.18 7.32
CA PRO A 21 15.18 8.63 6.52
C PRO A 21 15.94 7.51 7.22
N ARG A 22 16.10 7.58 8.55
CA ARG A 22 16.76 6.53 9.33
C ARG A 22 15.98 5.22 9.30
N ARG A 23 14.63 5.24 9.36
CA ARG A 23 13.79 4.03 9.23
C ARG A 23 14.01 3.39 7.87
N PHE A 24 14.00 4.18 6.80
CA PHE A 24 14.30 3.71 5.46
C PHE A 24 15.67 3.04 5.38
N GLN A 25 16.71 3.65 5.94
CA GLN A 25 18.05 3.09 5.95
C GLN A 25 18.07 1.71 6.64
N LEU A 26 17.55 1.64 7.86
CA LEU A 26 17.55 0.40 8.66
C LEU A 26 16.79 -0.73 7.94
N ARG A 27 15.66 -0.40 7.34
CA ARG A 27 14.77 -1.38 6.74
C ARG A 27 15.25 -1.85 5.36
N TYR A 28 15.60 -0.92 4.47
CA TYR A 28 15.82 -1.23 3.05
C TYR A 28 17.31 -1.30 2.64
N LEU A 29 18.18 -0.54 3.29
CA LEU A 29 19.60 -0.54 2.97
C LEU A 29 20.38 -1.51 3.86
N GLU A 30 20.14 -1.49 5.16
CA GLU A 30 20.79 -2.37 6.14
C GLU A 30 20.03 -3.71 6.31
N GLN A 31 18.76 -3.77 5.88
CA GLN A 31 17.88 -4.94 5.97
C GLN A 31 17.85 -5.54 7.38
N LEU A 32 17.84 -4.67 8.39
CA LEU A 32 17.82 -5.10 9.78
C LEU A 32 16.47 -5.71 10.12
N GLN A 33 16.51 -6.91 10.68
CA GLN A 33 15.33 -7.49 11.29
C GLN A 33 15.09 -6.81 12.64
N TYR A 34 13.83 -6.48 12.91
CA TYR A 34 13.43 -6.03 14.24
C TYR A 34 13.03 -7.22 15.11
N PRO A 35 13.28 -7.18 16.44
CA PRO A 35 12.88 -8.27 17.31
C PRO A 35 11.36 -8.43 17.32
N ALA A 36 10.88 -9.67 17.29
CA ALA A 36 9.48 -9.97 17.49
C ALA A 36 9.02 -9.37 18.84
N VAL A 37 7.93 -8.63 18.82
CA VAL A 37 7.35 -8.07 20.04
C VAL A 37 6.38 -9.10 20.60
N GLU A 38 6.74 -9.71 21.71
CA GLU A 38 5.96 -10.78 22.36
C GLU A 38 4.93 -10.25 23.38
N SER A 39 4.47 -9.01 23.25
CA SER A 39 3.56 -8.41 24.23
C SER A 39 2.44 -7.61 23.56
N GLU A 40 1.29 -7.52 24.25
CA GLU A 40 0.20 -6.63 23.90
C GLU A 40 0.64 -5.14 23.96
N PRO A 41 0.15 -4.25 23.07
CA PRO A 41 -0.87 -4.48 22.03
C PRO A 41 -0.34 -5.02 20.69
N ALA A 42 0.95 -5.33 20.58
CA ALA A 42 1.58 -5.71 19.32
C ALA A 42 1.04 -7.02 18.74
N LEU A 43 0.73 -8.01 19.59
CA LEU A 43 0.17 -9.30 19.15
C LEU A 43 -1.24 -9.14 18.55
N GLU A 44 -2.09 -8.29 19.13
CA GLU A 44 -3.42 -8.01 18.58
C GLU A 44 -3.33 -7.30 17.23
N ASN A 45 -2.35 -6.40 17.10
CA ASN A 45 -2.12 -5.68 15.85
C ASN A 45 -1.63 -6.61 14.75
N GLU A 46 -0.65 -7.47 15.07
CA GLU A 46 -0.14 -8.48 14.14
C GLU A 46 -1.25 -9.43 13.67
N LYS A 47 -2.10 -9.87 14.61
CA LYS A 47 -3.26 -10.70 14.27
C LYS A 47 -4.24 -9.98 13.35
N HIS A 48 -4.58 -8.73 13.66
CA HIS A 48 -5.51 -7.94 12.83
C HIS A 48 -4.97 -7.75 11.41
N GLN A 49 -3.69 -7.50 11.31
CA GLN A 49 -3.01 -7.36 10.04
C GLN A 49 -2.99 -8.66 9.23
N GLN A 50 -2.67 -9.80 9.86
CA GLN A 50 -2.76 -11.12 9.21
C GLN A 50 -4.19 -11.40 8.72
N GLU A 51 -5.21 -11.00 9.49
CA GLU A 51 -6.61 -11.07 9.04
C GLU A 51 -6.86 -10.14 7.84
N GLY A 52 -6.29 -8.93 7.82
CA GLY A 52 -6.35 -8.01 6.69
C GLY A 52 -5.76 -8.61 5.41
N GLU A 53 -4.53 -9.13 5.47
CA GLU A 53 -3.89 -9.83 4.35
C GLU A 53 -4.71 -11.03 3.86
N TYR A 54 -5.31 -11.75 4.80
CA TYR A 54 -6.16 -12.88 4.46
C TYR A 54 -7.44 -12.43 3.77
N PHE A 55 -8.04 -11.31 4.20
CA PHE A 55 -9.19 -10.71 3.54
C PHE A 55 -8.89 -10.30 2.08
N HIS A 56 -7.76 -9.63 1.82
CA HIS A 56 -7.32 -9.31 0.45
C HIS A 56 -7.24 -10.58 -0.41
N ARG A 57 -6.72 -11.66 0.14
CA ARG A 57 -6.63 -12.95 -0.55
C ARG A 57 -8.00 -13.57 -0.86
N LEU A 58 -8.98 -13.43 0.05
CA LEU A 58 -10.36 -13.88 -0.20
C LEU A 58 -10.98 -13.08 -1.35
N VAL A 59 -10.84 -11.76 -1.33
CA VAL A 59 -11.35 -10.88 -2.40
C VAL A 59 -10.69 -11.21 -3.74
N GLN A 60 -9.38 -11.38 -3.77
CA GLN A 60 -8.66 -11.80 -4.97
C GLN A 60 -9.22 -13.11 -5.54
N GLN A 61 -9.38 -14.15 -4.70
CA GLN A 61 -9.92 -15.43 -5.14
C GLN A 61 -11.31 -15.31 -5.76
N HIS A 62 -12.17 -14.48 -5.18
CA HIS A 62 -13.48 -14.20 -5.73
C HIS A 62 -13.40 -13.48 -7.09
N LEU A 63 -12.54 -12.46 -7.18
CA LEU A 63 -12.36 -11.67 -8.41
C LEU A 63 -11.82 -12.49 -9.58
N ILE A 64 -11.02 -13.53 -9.33
CA ILE A 64 -10.56 -14.47 -10.36
C ILE A 64 -11.56 -15.59 -10.68
N GLY A 65 -12.78 -15.53 -10.11
CA GLY A 65 -13.90 -16.40 -10.46
C GLY A 65 -14.16 -17.58 -9.54
N ILE A 66 -13.53 -17.66 -8.36
CA ILE A 66 -13.91 -18.68 -7.38
C ILE A 66 -15.27 -18.30 -6.76
N PRO A 67 -16.27 -19.21 -6.71
CA PRO A 67 -17.59 -18.91 -6.17
C PRO A 67 -17.55 -18.36 -4.74
N ALA A 68 -18.36 -17.33 -4.47
CA ALA A 68 -18.42 -16.65 -3.18
C ALA A 68 -18.66 -17.59 -1.99
N GLU A 69 -19.52 -18.60 -2.16
CA GLU A 69 -19.85 -19.60 -1.12
C GLU A 69 -18.63 -20.47 -0.77
N ARG A 70 -17.77 -20.72 -1.77
CA ARG A 70 -16.55 -21.51 -1.55
C ARG A 70 -15.50 -20.68 -0.82
N VAL A 71 -15.30 -19.43 -1.25
CA VAL A 71 -14.36 -18.50 -0.61
C VAL A 71 -14.83 -18.16 0.80
N GLY A 72 -16.12 -17.90 1.00
CA GLY A 72 -16.70 -17.53 2.29
C GLY A 72 -16.49 -18.57 3.40
N ARG A 73 -16.32 -19.86 3.04
CA ARG A 73 -15.98 -20.91 4.04
C ARG A 73 -14.62 -20.72 4.68
N LEU A 74 -13.75 -19.93 4.06
CA LEU A 74 -12.40 -19.61 4.56
C LEU A 74 -12.42 -18.38 5.49
N ALA A 75 -13.49 -17.61 5.53
CA ALA A 75 -13.68 -16.48 6.44
C ALA A 75 -14.03 -16.97 7.85
N ASN A 76 -13.06 -17.56 8.55
CA ASN A 76 -13.23 -18.36 9.76
C ASN A 76 -13.05 -17.58 11.07
N THR A 77 -12.82 -16.26 11.02
CA THR A 77 -12.82 -15.38 12.19
C THR A 77 -14.00 -14.40 12.12
N ALA A 78 -14.37 -13.80 13.25
CA ALA A 78 -15.45 -12.82 13.31
C ALA A 78 -15.21 -11.62 12.40
N ASN A 79 -13.95 -11.12 12.35
CA ASN A 79 -13.58 -10.02 11.48
C ASN A 79 -13.69 -10.42 9.99
N LEU A 80 -13.08 -11.53 9.60
CA LEU A 80 -13.13 -12.01 8.22
C LEU A 80 -14.55 -12.26 7.74
N ALA A 81 -15.41 -12.87 8.57
CA ALA A 81 -16.80 -13.12 8.22
C ALA A 81 -17.57 -11.80 8.00
N ARG A 82 -17.38 -10.82 8.88
CA ARG A 82 -18.00 -9.49 8.77
C ARG A 82 -17.52 -8.75 7.53
N TRP A 83 -16.20 -8.69 7.29
CA TRP A 83 -15.61 -8.01 6.12
C TRP A 83 -16.04 -8.67 4.81
N TRP A 84 -16.09 -9.99 4.77
CA TRP A 84 -16.55 -10.75 3.63
C TRP A 84 -18.03 -10.48 3.31
N ASP A 85 -18.88 -10.49 4.32
CA ASP A 85 -20.30 -10.13 4.21
C ASP A 85 -20.48 -8.70 3.69
N ASN A 86 -19.71 -7.74 4.23
CA ASN A 86 -19.75 -6.35 3.79
C ASN A 86 -19.31 -6.22 2.32
N TYR A 87 -18.24 -6.95 1.93
CA TYR A 87 -17.76 -6.97 0.56
C TYR A 87 -18.80 -7.53 -0.41
N LEU A 88 -19.48 -8.62 -0.08
CA LEU A 88 -20.52 -9.22 -0.94
C LEU A 88 -21.77 -8.34 -1.08
N ARG A 89 -22.07 -7.52 -0.07
CA ARG A 89 -23.20 -6.57 -0.11
C ARG A 89 -22.87 -5.26 -0.81
N ALA A 90 -21.59 -4.98 -0.97
CA ALA A 90 -21.15 -3.76 -1.64
C ALA A 90 -21.44 -3.87 -3.15
N ASP A 91 -22.10 -2.84 -3.69
CA ASP A 91 -22.37 -2.72 -5.13
C ASP A 91 -21.20 -2.00 -5.81
N PHE A 92 -20.23 -2.78 -6.28
CA PHE A 92 -19.12 -2.24 -7.06
C PHE A 92 -19.55 -2.14 -8.53
N PRO A 93 -19.50 -0.95 -9.16
CA PRO A 93 -19.89 -0.77 -10.56
C PRO A 93 -18.79 -1.27 -11.52
N ILE A 94 -18.42 -2.56 -11.40
CA ILE A 94 -17.26 -3.15 -12.09
C ILE A 94 -17.63 -4.36 -12.97
N ASN A 95 -18.90 -4.70 -13.10
CA ASN A 95 -19.31 -5.94 -13.78
C ASN A 95 -18.93 -5.96 -15.26
N ASP A 96 -19.01 -4.81 -15.94
CA ASP A 96 -18.73 -4.67 -17.36
C ASP A 96 -17.27 -4.24 -17.64
N TYR A 97 -16.44 -4.18 -16.61
CA TYR A 97 -15.02 -3.79 -16.72
C TYR A 97 -14.10 -5.01 -16.88
N ALA A 98 -13.01 -4.83 -17.64
CA ALA A 98 -11.87 -5.73 -17.55
C ALA A 98 -11.24 -5.61 -16.15
N LYS A 99 -11.11 -6.74 -15.45
CA LYS A 99 -10.63 -6.79 -14.06
C LYS A 99 -9.20 -7.32 -14.02
N HIS A 100 -8.35 -6.59 -13.33
CA HIS A 100 -6.94 -6.94 -13.13
C HIS A 100 -6.64 -6.98 -11.63
N PRO A 101 -7.03 -8.07 -10.92
CA PRO A 101 -6.74 -8.22 -9.49
C PRO A 101 -5.25 -8.49 -9.27
N GLU A 102 -4.68 -7.93 -8.19
CA GLU A 102 -3.29 -8.13 -7.76
C GLU A 102 -2.26 -7.78 -8.85
N VAL A 103 -2.61 -6.85 -9.75
CA VAL A 103 -1.71 -6.45 -10.83
C VAL A 103 -0.55 -5.61 -10.30
N THR A 104 0.64 -5.91 -10.79
CA THR A 104 1.85 -5.15 -10.47
C THR A 104 2.26 -4.30 -11.66
N LEU A 105 2.40 -3.00 -11.44
CA LEU A 105 2.94 -2.06 -12.41
C LEU A 105 4.31 -1.55 -12.00
N SER A 106 5.14 -1.21 -12.98
CA SER A 106 6.43 -0.60 -12.70
C SER A 106 6.85 0.38 -13.80
N ALA A 107 7.60 1.41 -13.39
CA ALA A 107 8.19 2.38 -14.31
C ALA A 107 9.60 2.79 -13.84
N PRO A 108 10.49 3.21 -14.75
CA PRO A 108 11.76 3.83 -14.38
C PRO A 108 11.51 5.12 -13.57
N LEU A 109 12.30 5.32 -12.51
CA LEU A 109 12.27 6.50 -11.64
C LEU A 109 13.70 6.90 -11.27
N GLY A 110 14.35 7.73 -12.07
CA GLY A 110 15.77 8.04 -11.91
C GLY A 110 16.63 6.76 -11.96
N PRO A 111 17.51 6.52 -10.97
CA PRO A 111 18.34 5.32 -10.90
C PRO A 111 17.57 4.07 -10.41
N PHE A 112 16.32 4.24 -10.03
CA PHE A 112 15.47 3.18 -9.48
C PHE A 112 14.39 2.74 -10.46
N ARG A 113 13.68 1.68 -10.08
CA ARG A 113 12.39 1.26 -10.62
C ARG A 113 11.32 1.48 -9.56
N LEU A 114 10.32 2.29 -9.86
CA LEU A 114 9.12 2.40 -9.04
C LEU A 114 8.22 1.19 -9.31
N VAL A 115 7.75 0.55 -8.25
CA VAL A 115 6.85 -0.62 -8.32
C VAL A 115 5.65 -0.38 -7.41
N ALA A 116 4.47 -0.74 -7.87
CA ALA A 116 3.27 -0.81 -7.03
C ALA A 116 2.44 -2.03 -7.41
N LYS A 117 1.91 -2.70 -6.39
CA LYS A 117 0.97 -3.79 -6.51
C LYS A 117 -0.41 -3.27 -6.14
N TYR A 118 -1.38 -3.45 -7.00
CA TYR A 118 -2.75 -2.96 -6.85
C TYR A 118 -3.66 -4.11 -6.46
N ASP A 119 -4.54 -3.92 -5.50
CA ASP A 119 -5.53 -4.93 -5.15
C ASP A 119 -6.46 -5.22 -6.32
N LEU A 120 -6.96 -4.15 -6.98
CA LEU A 120 -7.74 -4.27 -8.19
C LEU A 120 -7.63 -3.03 -9.06
N VAL A 121 -7.31 -3.23 -10.32
CA VAL A 121 -7.51 -2.23 -11.38
C VAL A 121 -8.61 -2.73 -12.29
N VAL A 122 -9.59 -1.88 -12.61
CA VAL A 122 -10.62 -2.17 -13.60
C VAL A 122 -10.59 -1.12 -14.69
N VAL A 123 -10.71 -1.57 -15.94
CA VAL A 123 -10.61 -0.69 -17.12
C VAL A 123 -11.80 -0.93 -18.05
N ARG A 124 -12.41 0.16 -18.53
CA ARG A 124 -13.45 0.15 -19.54
C ARG A 124 -13.43 1.45 -20.34
N ASP A 125 -13.37 1.36 -21.64
CA ASP A 125 -13.44 2.50 -22.57
C ASP A 125 -12.46 3.63 -22.19
N GLY A 126 -11.23 3.25 -21.78
CA GLY A 126 -10.20 4.16 -21.30
C GLY A 126 -10.38 4.67 -19.89
N GLN A 127 -11.53 4.51 -19.26
CA GLN A 127 -11.73 4.81 -17.82
C GLN A 127 -11.10 3.73 -16.96
N ALA A 128 -10.35 4.12 -15.94
CA ALA A 128 -9.69 3.22 -15.02
C ALA A 128 -10.02 3.53 -13.57
N LEU A 129 -10.49 2.51 -12.85
CA LEU A 129 -10.75 2.59 -11.42
C LEU A 129 -9.75 1.72 -10.66
N ILE A 130 -9.10 2.30 -9.67
CA ILE A 130 -8.24 1.58 -8.73
C ILE A 130 -9.07 1.35 -7.47
N TYR A 131 -9.25 0.11 -7.08
CA TYR A 131 -9.79 -0.24 -5.76
C TYR A 131 -8.67 -0.75 -4.88
N ASP A 132 -8.66 -0.28 -3.64
CA ASP A 132 -7.73 -0.68 -2.61
C ASP A 132 -8.54 -0.98 -1.33
N TRP A 133 -8.42 -2.21 -0.84
CA TRP A 133 -9.21 -2.71 0.27
C TRP A 133 -8.53 -2.38 1.59
N LYS A 134 -9.25 -1.74 2.50
CA LYS A 134 -8.73 -1.36 3.81
C LYS A 134 -9.52 -2.01 4.94
N THR A 135 -8.81 -2.58 5.90
CA THR A 135 -9.39 -3.26 7.07
C THR A 135 -9.20 -2.47 8.37
N TYR A 136 -9.09 -1.15 8.25
CA TYR A 136 -8.88 -0.27 9.40
C TYR A 136 -9.99 -0.35 10.44
N ARG A 137 -9.62 -0.38 11.72
CA ARG A 137 -10.55 -0.31 12.86
C ARG A 137 -11.21 1.05 13.02
N LYS A 138 -10.53 2.10 12.55
CA LYS A 138 -11.03 3.48 12.51
C LYS A 138 -10.88 4.01 11.09
N ARG A 139 -11.93 4.63 10.55
CA ARG A 139 -11.87 5.22 9.22
C ARG A 139 -11.02 6.49 9.24
N PRO A 140 -9.92 6.58 8.48
CA PRO A 140 -9.13 7.79 8.36
C PRO A 140 -9.92 8.90 7.66
N ARG A 141 -9.55 10.15 7.91
CA ARG A 141 -10.10 11.28 7.15
C ARG A 141 -9.58 11.24 5.72
N THR A 142 -10.44 11.56 4.77
CA THR A 142 -10.08 11.58 3.34
C THR A 142 -8.95 12.56 3.05
N GLU A 143 -8.92 13.70 3.74
CA GLU A 143 -7.87 14.73 3.62
C GLU A 143 -6.50 14.23 4.06
N TRP A 144 -6.47 13.27 4.98
CA TRP A 144 -5.24 12.64 5.45
C TRP A 144 -4.71 11.60 4.45
N LEU A 145 -5.59 10.87 3.78
CA LEU A 145 -5.23 9.88 2.76
C LEU A 145 -4.73 10.52 1.46
N ALA A 146 -5.25 11.70 1.10
CA ALA A 146 -4.94 12.36 -0.17
C ALA A 146 -3.43 12.61 -0.41
N PRO A 147 -2.63 13.08 0.58
CA PRO A 147 -1.20 13.34 0.40
C PRO A 147 -0.31 12.10 0.52
N ARG A 148 -0.84 10.95 0.95
CA ARG A 148 -0.05 9.72 1.13
C ARG A 148 0.58 9.25 -0.16
N TRP A 149 1.77 8.70 -0.08
CA TRP A 149 2.49 8.21 -1.24
C TRP A 149 1.73 7.11 -1.97
N GLN A 150 1.03 6.22 -1.28
CA GLN A 150 0.18 5.21 -1.91
C GLN A 150 -0.86 5.85 -2.85
N THR A 151 -1.63 6.82 -2.35
CA THR A 151 -2.67 7.51 -3.13
C THR A 151 -2.10 8.21 -4.36
N ARG A 152 -0.92 8.81 -4.23
CA ARG A 152 -0.24 9.55 -5.30
C ARG A 152 0.39 8.60 -6.32
N ILE A 153 1.14 7.60 -5.85
CA ILE A 153 1.87 6.64 -6.67
C ILE A 153 0.92 5.80 -7.51
N TYR A 154 -0.13 5.26 -6.90
CA TYR A 154 -1.04 4.35 -7.60
C TYR A 154 -1.67 5.03 -8.81
N ARG A 155 -2.18 6.25 -8.66
CA ARG A 155 -2.75 7.01 -9.78
C ARG A 155 -1.70 7.40 -10.81
N ALA A 156 -0.54 7.90 -10.36
CA ALA A 156 0.53 8.34 -11.28
C ALA A 156 1.13 7.16 -12.05
N LEU A 157 1.40 6.03 -11.38
CA LEU A 157 2.02 4.87 -12.02
C LEU A 157 1.04 4.17 -12.98
N LEU A 158 -0.27 4.14 -12.67
CA LEU A 158 -1.26 3.62 -13.61
C LEU A 158 -1.28 4.45 -14.90
N GLY A 159 -1.30 5.78 -14.82
CA GLY A 159 -1.21 6.65 -15.99
C GLY A 159 0.11 6.54 -16.76
N LYS A 160 1.19 6.14 -16.07
CA LYS A 160 2.53 6.01 -16.69
C LYS A 160 2.77 4.66 -17.33
N ALA A 161 2.24 3.57 -16.76
CA ALA A 161 2.60 2.20 -17.11
C ALA A 161 1.40 1.27 -17.36
N GLY A 162 0.17 1.78 -17.26
CA GLY A 162 -1.04 0.97 -17.36
C GLY A 162 -1.56 0.70 -18.77
N ASN A 163 -0.89 1.15 -19.83
CA ASN A 163 -1.39 1.06 -21.20
C ASN A 163 -1.82 -0.35 -21.62
N HIS A 164 -1.03 -1.37 -21.24
CA HIS A 164 -1.31 -2.77 -21.57
C HIS A 164 -2.63 -3.29 -20.93
N LEU A 165 -3.13 -2.64 -19.87
CA LEU A 165 -4.42 -2.96 -19.26
C LEU A 165 -5.60 -2.37 -20.07
N ASN A 166 -5.31 -1.44 -21.00
CA ASN A 166 -6.27 -0.72 -21.84
C ASN A 166 -6.03 -1.02 -23.34
N GLY A 167 -5.67 -2.24 -23.69
CA GLY A 167 -5.41 -2.61 -25.08
C GLY A 167 -4.29 -1.79 -25.74
N ASP A 168 -3.23 -1.51 -24.98
CA ASP A 168 -2.07 -0.70 -25.34
C ASP A 168 -2.39 0.79 -25.65
N GLN A 169 -3.60 1.24 -25.32
CA GLN A 169 -3.97 2.66 -25.43
C GLN A 169 -3.62 3.39 -24.12
N PRO A 170 -3.11 4.63 -24.20
CA PRO A 170 -2.85 5.44 -23.00
C PRO A 170 -4.10 5.62 -22.14
N ILE A 171 -3.90 5.61 -20.82
CA ILE A 171 -4.92 6.00 -19.84
C ILE A 171 -4.57 7.41 -19.37
N GLY A 172 -5.37 8.40 -19.77
CA GLY A 172 -5.16 9.80 -19.36
C GLY A 172 -5.44 10.00 -17.87
N PRO A 173 -4.75 10.97 -17.21
CA PRO A 173 -4.98 11.23 -15.78
C PRO A 173 -6.46 11.51 -15.44
N GLU A 174 -7.20 12.21 -16.29
CA GLU A 174 -8.62 12.52 -16.09
C GLU A 174 -9.53 11.28 -16.15
N GLN A 175 -9.00 10.17 -16.65
CA GLN A 175 -9.70 8.89 -16.76
C GLN A 175 -9.43 7.98 -15.56
N ILE A 176 -8.56 8.40 -14.63
CA ILE A 176 -8.14 7.62 -13.47
C ILE A 176 -8.88 8.08 -12.22
N GLN A 177 -9.43 7.14 -11.48
CA GLN A 177 -9.98 7.36 -10.16
C GLN A 177 -9.49 6.26 -9.21
N MET A 178 -9.17 6.62 -7.97
CA MET A 178 -8.82 5.66 -6.92
C MET A 178 -9.87 5.69 -5.83
N VAL A 179 -10.20 4.50 -5.33
CA VAL A 179 -11.19 4.28 -4.27
C VAL A 179 -10.55 3.44 -3.17
N TYR A 180 -10.41 4.01 -1.98
CA TYR A 180 -10.22 3.22 -0.77
C TYR A 180 -11.58 2.76 -0.28
N TRP A 181 -11.79 1.45 -0.27
CA TRP A 181 -12.98 0.85 0.31
C TRP A 181 -12.64 0.21 1.66
N PHE A 182 -13.39 0.58 2.68
CA PHE A 182 -13.13 0.17 4.05
C PHE A 182 -14.06 -0.96 4.46
N ALA A 183 -13.49 -2.12 4.84
CA ALA A 183 -14.26 -3.32 5.14
C ALA A 183 -15.18 -3.16 6.36
N ASP A 184 -14.80 -2.34 7.35
CA ASP A 184 -15.62 -2.01 8.51
C ASP A 184 -16.53 -0.77 8.28
N PHE A 185 -16.32 0.01 7.21
CA PHE A 185 -17.09 1.20 6.86
C PHE A 185 -17.51 1.17 5.38
N PRO A 186 -18.25 0.12 4.93
CA PRO A 186 -18.49 -0.14 3.52
C PRO A 186 -19.31 0.95 2.80
N SER A 187 -20.11 1.73 3.54
CA SER A 187 -20.90 2.86 3.03
C SER A 187 -20.11 4.18 2.90
N GLU A 188 -18.85 4.22 3.36
CA GLU A 188 -18.06 5.44 3.45
C GLU A 188 -16.72 5.32 2.69
N PRO A 189 -16.68 4.94 1.42
CA PRO A 189 -15.43 4.88 0.66
C PRO A 189 -14.80 6.27 0.54
N ALA A 190 -13.48 6.31 0.38
CA ALA A 190 -12.78 7.53 0.04
C ALA A 190 -12.40 7.51 -1.45
N VAL A 191 -12.83 8.52 -2.19
CA VAL A 191 -12.71 8.59 -3.65
C VAL A 191 -11.77 9.71 -4.05
N PHE A 192 -10.80 9.40 -4.90
CA PHE A 192 -9.75 10.31 -5.33
C PHE A 192 -9.75 10.39 -6.87
N PRO A 193 -10.43 11.37 -7.47
CA PRO A 193 -10.28 11.66 -8.88
C PRO A 193 -8.87 12.16 -9.18
N TYR A 194 -8.47 12.10 -10.44
CA TYR A 194 -7.15 12.52 -10.87
C TYR A 194 -7.22 13.47 -12.05
N ASN A 195 -6.15 14.24 -12.30
CA ASN A 195 -6.04 15.14 -13.44
C ASN A 195 -4.57 15.36 -13.82
N ALA A 196 -4.34 15.93 -15.01
CA ALA A 196 -3.00 16.17 -15.55
C ALA A 196 -2.13 17.03 -14.64
N GLY A 197 -2.71 18.06 -14.00
CA GLY A 197 -1.96 18.91 -13.07
C GLY A 197 -1.52 18.18 -11.80
N GLN A 198 -2.35 17.28 -11.27
CA GLN A 198 -1.97 16.43 -10.14
C GLN A 198 -0.93 15.40 -10.56
N PHE A 199 -1.11 14.76 -11.72
CA PHE A 199 -0.14 13.80 -12.27
C PHE A 199 1.26 14.42 -12.37
N GLN A 200 1.36 15.62 -12.94
CA GLN A 200 2.65 16.29 -13.08
C GLN A 200 3.31 16.56 -11.71
N ARG A 201 2.53 17.12 -10.77
CA ARG A 201 3.04 17.40 -9.41
C ARG A 201 3.46 16.11 -8.67
N ASP A 202 2.68 15.04 -8.81
CA ASP A 202 2.99 13.78 -8.16
C ASP A 202 4.24 13.15 -8.76
N TRP A 203 4.36 13.14 -10.09
CA TRP A 203 5.52 12.58 -10.78
C TRP A 203 6.80 13.37 -10.50
N ASP A 204 6.73 14.70 -10.53
CA ASP A 204 7.87 15.56 -10.22
C ASP A 204 8.35 15.37 -8.76
N ALA A 205 7.40 15.22 -7.84
CA ALA A 205 7.74 14.94 -6.43
C ALA A 205 8.37 13.55 -6.25
N LEU A 206 7.92 12.54 -6.99
CA LEU A 206 8.51 11.20 -6.99
C LEU A 206 9.94 11.22 -7.53
N VAL A 207 10.17 11.92 -8.65
CA VAL A 207 11.51 12.07 -9.22
C VAL A 207 12.44 12.75 -8.23
N LYS A 208 12.01 13.86 -7.65
CA LYS A 208 12.78 14.59 -6.64
C LYS A 208 13.14 13.72 -5.44
N LEU A 209 12.17 12.99 -4.90
CA LEU A 209 12.39 12.09 -3.76
C LEU A 209 13.37 10.95 -4.11
N ALA A 210 13.26 10.39 -5.31
CA ALA A 210 14.20 9.37 -5.79
C ALA A 210 15.63 9.91 -5.94
N GLU A 211 15.78 11.14 -6.42
CA GLU A 211 17.08 11.82 -6.52
C GLU A 211 17.67 12.10 -5.12
N GLU A 212 16.85 12.52 -4.17
CA GLU A 212 17.26 12.71 -2.78
C GLU A 212 17.75 11.40 -2.16
N ILE A 213 17.01 10.29 -2.34
CA ILE A 213 17.41 8.95 -1.87
C ILE A 213 18.73 8.52 -2.52
N ALA A 214 18.90 8.74 -3.83
CA ALA A 214 20.10 8.34 -4.55
C ALA A 214 21.34 9.12 -4.11
N ALA A 215 21.18 10.38 -3.72
CA ALA A 215 22.25 11.26 -3.26
C ALA A 215 22.52 11.15 -1.74
N ALA A 216 21.64 10.49 -0.99
CA ALA A 216 21.73 10.44 0.46
C ALA A 216 22.94 9.65 0.94
N THR A 217 23.79 10.30 1.72
CA THR A 217 24.94 9.69 2.41
C THR A 217 24.74 9.66 3.92
N ASN A 218 23.74 10.39 4.43
CA ASN A 218 23.37 10.45 5.83
C ASN A 218 21.84 10.37 5.93
N PHE A 219 21.36 9.54 6.83
CA PHE A 219 19.94 9.27 7.05
C PHE A 219 19.57 9.74 8.45
N ALA A 220 19.07 10.98 8.54
CA ALA A 220 18.72 11.61 9.80
C ALA A 220 17.54 10.91 10.49
N LEU A 221 17.52 11.00 11.82
CA LEU A 221 16.34 10.66 12.62
C LEU A 221 15.24 11.71 12.38
N THR A 222 13.98 11.26 12.41
CA THR A 222 12.86 12.21 12.39
C THR A 222 12.80 13.02 13.68
N ASP A 223 12.35 14.28 13.58
CA ASP A 223 12.04 15.11 14.73
C ASP A 223 10.61 14.84 15.24
N ASP A 224 9.77 14.16 14.45
CA ASP A 224 8.43 13.75 14.84
C ASP A 224 8.48 12.49 15.72
N LEU A 225 8.48 12.69 17.04
CA LEU A 225 8.56 11.62 18.03
C LEU A 225 7.28 10.74 18.05
N GLN A 226 6.14 11.24 17.59
CA GLN A 226 4.92 10.44 17.52
C GLN A 226 5.09 9.25 16.58
N ARG A 227 5.79 9.46 15.46
CA ARG A 227 6.15 8.38 14.52
C ARG A 227 7.05 7.31 15.15
N CYS A 228 7.89 7.69 16.10
CA CYS A 228 8.76 6.74 16.79
C CYS A 228 8.00 5.79 17.71
N ALA A 229 6.84 6.18 18.24
CA ALA A 229 6.01 5.32 19.11
C ALA A 229 5.56 4.03 18.39
N TYR A 230 5.38 4.10 17.08
CA TYR A 230 4.94 2.97 16.23
C TYR A 230 6.06 2.34 15.40
N CYS A 231 7.27 2.88 15.50
CA CYS A 231 8.40 2.40 14.72
C CYS A 231 9.00 1.12 15.33
N PRO A 232 9.13 0.02 14.57
CA PRO A 232 9.75 -1.21 15.06
C PRO A 232 11.24 -1.03 15.39
N TYR A 233 11.90 -0.03 14.79
CA TYR A 233 13.32 0.27 14.99
C TYR A 233 13.58 1.29 16.11
N ARG A 234 12.57 1.70 16.89
CA ARG A 234 12.73 2.73 17.94
C ARG A 234 13.83 2.39 18.97
N GLY A 235 14.03 1.10 19.28
CA GLY A 235 15.11 0.64 20.16
C GLY A 235 16.51 0.90 19.58
N TYR A 236 16.70 0.79 18.27
CA TYR A 236 17.97 1.11 17.62
C TYR A 236 18.29 2.61 17.59
N CYS A 237 17.28 3.45 17.82
CA CYS A 237 17.38 4.90 17.78
C CYS A 237 17.33 5.54 19.18
N ASP A 238 17.31 4.76 20.26
CA ASP A 238 17.13 5.21 21.64
C ASP A 238 15.85 6.05 21.86
N ARG A 239 14.79 5.75 21.08
CA ARG A 239 13.50 6.45 21.10
C ARG A 239 12.44 5.75 21.96
N GLY A 240 12.88 4.92 22.91
CA GLY A 240 12.04 4.22 23.88
C GLY A 240 11.75 2.77 23.55
N VAL A 241 11.22 2.04 24.54
CA VAL A 241 10.96 0.59 24.46
C VAL A 241 9.46 0.25 24.38
N ARG A 242 8.56 1.20 24.72
CA ARG A 242 7.11 0.98 24.68
C ARG A 242 6.56 1.29 23.29
N ALA A 243 5.77 0.36 22.75
CA ALA A 243 4.99 0.59 21.55
C ALA A 243 3.78 1.46 21.85
N GLY A 244 3.39 2.32 20.92
CA GLY A 244 2.09 2.97 20.91
C GLY A 244 0.96 1.98 20.61
N ASP A 245 -0.28 2.34 20.95
CA ASP A 245 -1.46 1.58 20.57
C ASP A 245 -1.69 1.72 19.04
N ALA A 246 -1.72 0.62 18.31
CA ALA A 246 -1.89 0.68 16.86
C ALA A 246 -3.30 1.14 16.43
N ALA A 247 -4.32 1.02 17.28
CA ALA A 247 -5.63 1.62 17.02
C ALA A 247 -5.55 3.16 16.96
N ASP A 248 -4.57 3.76 17.61
CA ASP A 248 -4.26 5.19 17.46
C ASP A 248 -3.37 5.44 16.24
N ALA A 249 -2.49 4.49 15.89
CA ALA A 249 -1.67 4.55 14.68
C ALA A 249 -2.48 4.41 13.39
N GLU A 250 -3.52 3.59 13.36
CA GLU A 250 -4.40 3.39 12.18
C GLU A 250 -5.09 4.69 11.75
N SER A 251 -5.22 5.67 12.65
CA SER A 251 -5.67 7.01 12.29
C SER A 251 -4.56 7.90 11.72
N GLU A 252 -3.30 7.56 11.95
CA GLU A 252 -2.12 8.38 11.60
C GLU A 252 -1.08 7.65 10.71
N MET A 253 -1.09 6.30 10.69
CA MET A 253 -0.16 5.49 9.89
C MET A 253 -0.92 4.36 9.17
N GLU A 254 -0.53 4.03 7.96
CA GLU A 254 -1.08 2.86 7.26
C GLU A 254 -0.58 1.57 7.90
N ALA A 255 -1.50 0.68 8.27
CA ALA A 255 -1.15 -0.65 8.77
C ALA A 255 -0.35 -1.45 7.73
N ASP A 256 -0.60 -1.23 6.44
CA ASP A 256 0.14 -1.81 5.32
C ASP A 256 1.61 -1.39 5.26
N GLU A 257 2.00 -0.29 5.93
CA GLU A 257 3.40 0.16 5.99
C GLU A 257 4.25 -0.63 6.98
N LEU A 258 3.64 -1.36 7.89
CA LEU A 258 4.38 -2.17 8.86
C LEU A 258 4.92 -3.47 8.24
N PHE A 259 4.35 -3.92 7.09
CA PHE A 259 4.68 -5.21 6.49
C PHE A 259 4.76 -5.11 4.96
N ASP A 260 5.84 -4.54 4.49
CA ASP A 260 6.17 -4.56 3.07
C ASP A 260 6.57 -5.99 2.66
N VAL A 261 5.84 -6.53 1.69
CA VAL A 261 6.31 -7.72 0.99
C VAL A 261 7.61 -7.32 0.30
N ASN A 262 8.73 -7.85 0.76
CA ASN A 262 10.00 -7.67 0.10
C ASN A 262 9.94 -8.34 -1.27
N PHE A 263 9.65 -7.58 -2.31
CA PHE A 263 9.55 -8.07 -3.69
C PHE A 263 10.86 -8.67 -4.21
N GLU A 264 12.00 -8.42 -3.56
CA GLU A 264 13.26 -9.09 -3.85
C GLU A 264 13.31 -10.54 -3.35
N GLN A 265 12.39 -10.93 -2.44
CA GLN A 265 12.25 -12.31 -1.94
C GLN A 265 11.20 -13.11 -2.74
N VAL A 266 10.44 -12.49 -3.61
CA VAL A 266 9.63 -13.22 -4.59
C VAL A 266 10.61 -13.71 -5.65
N GLY A 267 11.14 -14.91 -5.44
CA GLY A 267 12.02 -15.57 -6.41
C GLY A 267 11.37 -15.53 -7.79
N GLU A 268 12.14 -15.12 -8.81
CA GLU A 268 11.75 -15.31 -10.19
C GLU A 268 11.41 -16.79 -10.37
N ILE A 269 10.14 -17.10 -10.52
CA ILE A 269 9.72 -18.40 -11.03
C ILE A 269 10.04 -18.33 -12.51
N ALA A 270 11.22 -18.84 -12.87
CA ALA A 270 11.56 -19.13 -14.26
C ALA A 270 10.59 -20.21 -14.75
N PHE A 271 9.74 -19.87 -15.70
CA PHE A 271 8.94 -20.81 -16.49
C PHE A 271 9.80 -21.42 -17.60
#